data_a156ead4171c89f383c0127e76083e5b
#
_entry.id   a156ead4171c89f383c0127e76083e5b
#
_cell.length_a   1.000
_cell.length_b   1.000
_cell.length_c   1.000
_cell.angle_alpha   90.00
_cell.angle_beta   90.00
_cell.angle_gamma   90.00
#
_symmetry.space_group_name_H-M   'P 1'
#
loop_
_entity.id
_entity.type
_entity.pdbx_description
1 polymer ?
#
loop_
_entity_poly.entity_id
_entity_poly.type
_entity_poly.pdbx_seq_one_letter_code
_entity_poly.pdbx_strand_id
1 'polypeptide(L)'
;MAQIARAENIPVSHIVFLACISATSAEQGFNPAQKLIKPKAIYTEEDAYNSMYDLFLIMLTNVLQTQAPELKVTLVTRDKNLAFFWMGLTFADPSSPGQQMIGLHQKLLPVSETELEELAIILGEGRVNPSWTVPPSLKY
;
A
#
# COMPACT_ATOMS: atom_id res chain seq x y z
N MET A 1 -7.41 12.81 6.53
CA MET A 1 -6.42 11.72 6.50
C MET A 1 -4.99 12.22 6.55
N ALA A 2 -4.52 13.06 5.63
CA ALA A 2 -3.15 13.58 5.61
C ALA A 2 -2.72 14.31 6.92
N GLN A 3 -3.62 15.06 7.54
CA GLN A 3 -3.33 15.72 8.82
C GLN A 3 -3.07 14.72 9.96
N ILE A 4 -3.82 13.62 10.00
CA ILE A 4 -3.63 12.55 11.00
C ILE A 4 -2.29 11.86 10.73
N ALA A 5 -2.02 11.48 9.47
CA ALA A 5 -0.76 10.83 9.12
C ALA A 5 0.45 11.69 9.50
N ARG A 6 0.36 13.01 9.27
CA ARG A 6 1.42 13.95 9.67
C ARG A 6 1.58 14.04 11.19
N ALA A 7 0.47 14.10 11.94
CA ALA A 7 0.50 14.16 13.40
C ALA A 7 1.13 12.91 14.02
N GLU A 8 0.88 11.74 13.41
CA GLU A 8 1.37 10.44 13.84
C GLU A 8 2.70 10.03 13.18
N ASN A 9 3.32 10.92 12.38
CA ASN A 9 4.55 10.64 11.63
C ASN A 9 4.45 9.38 10.74
N ILE A 10 3.29 9.15 10.14
CA ILE A 10 3.07 8.02 9.22
C ILE A 10 3.56 8.42 7.83
N PRO A 11 4.58 7.75 7.27
CA PRO A 11 5.09 8.07 5.93
C PRO A 11 4.08 7.73 4.84
N VAL A 12 4.16 8.43 3.70
CA VAL A 12 3.30 8.18 2.51
C VAL A 12 3.43 6.74 2.02
N SER A 13 4.64 6.18 2.11
CA SER A 13 4.93 4.79 1.73
C SER A 13 4.39 3.74 2.71
N HIS A 14 3.77 4.15 3.82
CA HIS A 14 3.23 3.19 4.77
C HIS A 14 2.01 2.47 4.20
N ILE A 15 2.02 1.13 4.21
CA ILE A 15 0.99 0.29 3.59
C ILE A 15 -0.44 0.63 4.02
N VAL A 16 -0.64 0.94 5.30
CA VAL A 16 -1.96 1.34 5.84
C VAL A 16 -2.42 2.66 5.24
N PHE A 17 -1.50 3.63 5.13
CA PHE A 17 -1.82 4.93 4.54
C PHE A 17 -2.18 4.80 3.07
N LEU A 18 -1.39 4.05 2.30
CA LEU A 18 -1.66 3.75 0.90
C LEU A 18 -3.00 3.03 0.71
N ALA A 19 -3.30 2.05 1.57
CA ALA A 19 -4.56 1.34 1.54
C ALA A 19 -5.75 2.27 1.82
N CYS A 20 -5.63 3.16 2.80
CA CYS A 20 -6.68 4.13 3.14
C CYS A 20 -6.93 5.15 2.02
N ILE A 21 -5.86 5.68 1.41
CA ILE A 21 -5.99 6.60 0.28
C ILE A 21 -6.65 5.89 -0.90
N SER A 22 -6.14 4.72 -1.28
CA SER A 22 -6.72 3.94 -2.36
C SER A 22 -8.19 3.60 -2.10
N ALA A 23 -8.55 3.21 -0.87
CA ALA A 23 -9.92 2.89 -0.50
C ALA A 23 -10.89 4.09 -0.57
N THR A 24 -10.38 5.30 -0.43
CA THR A 24 -11.17 6.55 -0.49
C THR A 24 -11.08 7.27 -1.83
N SER A 25 -10.28 6.76 -2.76
CA SER A 25 -10.20 7.32 -4.11
C SER A 25 -11.57 7.29 -4.80
N ALA A 26 -11.91 8.38 -5.46
CA ALA A 26 -13.17 8.55 -6.18
C ALA A 26 -13.20 7.83 -7.54
N GLU A 27 -12.09 7.25 -7.98
CA GLU A 27 -12.05 6.55 -9.26
C GLU A 27 -12.99 5.35 -9.28
N GLN A 28 -13.79 5.28 -10.35
CA GLN A 28 -14.73 4.18 -10.55
C GLN A 28 -13.98 2.96 -11.10
N GLY A 29 -14.23 1.81 -10.47
CA GLY A 29 -13.66 0.56 -10.95
C GLY A 29 -13.48 -0.48 -9.84
N PHE A 30 -12.73 -1.53 -10.16
CA PHE A 30 -12.37 -2.55 -9.18
C PHE A 30 -11.30 -2.00 -8.23
N ASN A 31 -11.69 -1.79 -6.97
CA ASN A 31 -10.80 -1.29 -5.92
C ASN A 31 -10.68 -2.31 -4.79
N PRO A 32 -9.61 -3.12 -4.76
CA PRO A 32 -9.41 -4.11 -3.71
C PRO A 32 -9.19 -3.48 -2.33
N ALA A 33 -8.53 -2.32 -2.24
CA ALA A 33 -8.34 -1.61 -0.97
C ALA A 33 -9.67 -1.20 -0.34
N GLN A 34 -10.64 -0.73 -1.14
CA GLN A 34 -11.97 -0.40 -0.66
C GLN A 34 -12.70 -1.63 -0.07
N LYS A 35 -12.45 -2.82 -0.62
CA LYS A 35 -13.02 -4.08 -0.11
C LYS A 35 -12.33 -4.58 1.16
N LEU A 36 -11.06 -4.27 1.34
CA LEU A 36 -10.31 -4.58 2.56
C LEU A 36 -10.65 -3.62 3.69
N ILE A 37 -10.54 -2.31 3.44
CA ILE A 37 -10.77 -1.27 4.45
C ILE A 37 -12.28 -1.12 4.75
N LYS A 38 -13.17 -1.33 3.75
CA LYS A 38 -14.63 -1.20 3.88
C LYS A 38 -15.03 0.13 4.51
N PRO A 39 -14.68 1.28 3.91
CA PRO A 39 -15.01 2.58 4.47
C PRO A 39 -16.51 2.70 4.74
N LYS A 40 -16.89 3.14 5.93
CA LYS A 40 -18.28 3.33 6.34
C LYS A 40 -18.39 4.48 7.35
N ALA A 41 -19.59 5.02 7.51
CA ALA A 41 -19.85 6.16 8.39
C ALA A 41 -19.51 5.87 9.86
N ILE A 42 -19.74 4.64 10.32
CA ILE A 42 -19.39 4.19 11.66
C ILE A 42 -18.40 3.03 11.49
N TYR A 43 -17.18 3.26 11.91
CA TYR A 43 -16.09 2.29 11.86
C TYR A 43 -15.79 1.80 13.27
N THR A 44 -16.02 0.50 13.50
CA THR A 44 -15.81 -0.10 14.83
C THR A 44 -14.36 -0.52 15.03
N GLU A 45 -13.97 -0.79 16.28
CA GLU A 45 -12.65 -1.36 16.60
C GLU A 45 -12.45 -2.72 15.93
N GLU A 46 -13.49 -3.54 15.85
CA GLU A 46 -13.45 -4.84 15.16
C GLU A 46 -13.18 -4.69 13.66
N ASP A 47 -13.80 -3.69 13.00
CA ASP A 47 -13.53 -3.39 11.59
C ASP A 47 -12.09 -2.94 11.38
N ALA A 48 -11.59 -2.08 12.27
CA ALA A 48 -10.22 -1.61 12.24
C ALA A 48 -9.25 -2.78 12.44
N TYR A 49 -9.48 -3.62 13.43
CA TYR A 49 -8.67 -4.78 13.73
C TYR A 49 -8.57 -5.73 12.53
N ASN A 50 -9.70 -6.10 11.93
CA ASN A 50 -9.74 -7.03 10.80
C ASN A 50 -8.97 -6.45 9.58
N SER A 51 -9.18 -5.19 9.26
CA SER A 51 -8.49 -4.52 8.16
C SER A 51 -6.98 -4.40 8.42
N MET A 52 -6.60 -4.05 9.64
CA MET A 52 -5.20 -3.94 10.05
C MET A 52 -4.49 -5.29 10.05
N TYR A 53 -5.19 -6.35 10.46
CA TYR A 53 -4.63 -7.70 10.46
C TYR A 53 -4.28 -8.19 9.06
N ASP A 54 -5.17 -7.95 8.08
CA ASP A 54 -4.93 -8.28 6.68
C ASP A 54 -3.70 -7.53 6.13
N LEU A 55 -3.61 -6.23 6.39
CA LEU A 55 -2.46 -5.42 5.96
C LEU A 55 -1.17 -5.83 6.67
N PHE A 56 -1.26 -6.19 7.96
CA PHE A 56 -0.12 -6.69 8.74
C PHE A 56 0.41 -8.01 8.17
N LEU A 57 -0.45 -8.93 7.75
CA LEU A 57 -0.02 -10.19 7.11
C LEU A 57 0.76 -9.93 5.82
N ILE A 58 0.33 -8.98 5.00
CA ILE A 58 1.07 -8.58 3.79
C ILE A 58 2.45 -8.03 4.18
N MET A 59 2.48 -7.09 5.11
CA MET A 59 3.72 -6.46 5.56
C MET A 59 4.68 -7.49 6.16
N LEU A 60 4.19 -8.35 7.05
CA LEU A 60 4.99 -9.41 7.68
C LEU A 60 5.56 -10.38 6.64
N THR A 61 4.74 -10.78 5.67
CA THR A 61 5.20 -11.66 4.59
C THR A 61 6.32 -11.01 3.79
N ASN A 62 6.18 -9.74 3.43
CA ASN A 62 7.22 -9.00 2.71
C ASN A 62 8.51 -8.87 3.54
N VAL A 63 8.40 -8.54 4.81
CA VAL A 63 9.55 -8.46 5.71
C VAL A 63 10.27 -9.81 5.79
N LEU A 64 9.55 -10.91 5.97
CA LEU A 64 10.14 -12.24 6.04
C LEU A 64 10.79 -12.67 4.71
N GLN A 65 10.16 -12.38 3.59
CA GLN A 65 10.75 -12.66 2.26
C GLN A 65 12.04 -11.88 2.02
N THR A 66 12.13 -10.67 2.57
CA THR A 66 13.30 -9.79 2.40
C THR A 66 14.42 -10.11 3.40
N GLN A 67 14.06 -10.35 4.68
CA GLN A 67 15.02 -10.49 5.77
C GLN A 67 15.49 -11.94 5.98
N ALA A 68 14.67 -12.91 5.55
CA ALA A 68 14.92 -14.33 5.70
C ALA A 68 14.49 -15.11 4.43
N PRO A 69 15.10 -14.81 3.26
CA PRO A 69 14.70 -15.39 1.97
C PRO A 69 14.82 -16.91 1.93
N GLU A 70 15.71 -17.47 2.75
CA GLU A 70 15.89 -18.92 2.91
C GLU A 70 14.63 -19.62 3.45
N LEU A 71 13.75 -18.92 4.17
CA LEU A 71 12.51 -19.48 4.71
C LEU A 71 11.43 -19.70 3.64
N LYS A 72 11.59 -19.10 2.45
CA LYS A 72 10.66 -19.19 1.31
C LYS A 72 9.19 -18.95 1.72
N VAL A 73 8.97 -17.94 2.55
CA VAL A 73 7.64 -17.61 3.09
C VAL A 73 6.69 -17.24 1.97
N THR A 74 5.46 -17.76 2.03
CA THR A 74 4.39 -17.47 1.07
C THR A 74 3.08 -17.21 1.82
N LEU A 75 2.36 -16.17 1.43
CA LEU A 75 1.01 -15.91 1.93
C LEU A 75 0.00 -16.69 1.07
N VAL A 76 -0.80 -17.51 1.73
CA VAL A 76 -1.92 -18.22 1.10
C VAL A 76 -3.23 -17.63 1.65
N THR A 77 -4.08 -17.13 0.78
CA THR A 77 -5.35 -16.53 1.17
C THR A 77 -6.48 -16.97 0.25
N ARG A 78 -7.71 -17.04 0.80
CA ARG A 78 -8.96 -17.20 0.03
C ARG A 78 -9.61 -15.84 -0.24
N ASP A 79 -9.15 -14.77 0.38
CA ASP A 79 -9.66 -13.42 0.10
C ASP A 79 -9.03 -12.89 -1.19
N LYS A 80 -9.87 -12.82 -2.23
CA LYS A 80 -9.47 -12.31 -3.55
C LYS A 80 -9.02 -10.84 -3.48
N ASN A 81 -9.64 -10.02 -2.62
CA ASN A 81 -9.31 -8.61 -2.52
C ASN A 81 -7.93 -8.45 -1.87
N LEU A 82 -7.61 -9.26 -0.86
CA LEU A 82 -6.28 -9.28 -0.25
C LEU A 82 -5.21 -9.69 -1.28
N ALA A 83 -5.48 -10.73 -2.07
CA ALA A 83 -4.57 -11.17 -3.12
C ALA A 83 -4.35 -10.08 -4.18
N PHE A 84 -5.42 -9.44 -4.66
CA PHE A 84 -5.32 -8.36 -5.65
C PHE A 84 -4.65 -7.11 -5.08
N PHE A 85 -4.92 -6.77 -3.83
CA PHE A 85 -4.25 -5.65 -3.18
C PHE A 85 -2.74 -5.91 -3.08
N TRP A 86 -2.33 -7.12 -2.67
CA TRP A 86 -0.92 -7.51 -2.65
C TRP A 86 -0.28 -7.42 -4.04
N MET A 87 -0.95 -7.96 -5.07
CA MET A 87 -0.44 -7.88 -6.45
C MET A 87 -0.29 -6.45 -6.96
N GLY A 88 -1.07 -5.52 -6.41
CA GLY A 88 -0.97 -4.09 -6.70
C GLY A 88 0.16 -3.38 -5.96
N LEU A 89 0.79 -4.02 -4.98
CA LEU A 89 1.92 -3.45 -4.26
C LEU A 89 3.21 -3.79 -5.00
N THR A 90 4.04 -2.77 -5.21
CA THR A 90 5.42 -2.95 -5.65
C THR A 90 6.34 -2.64 -4.48
N PHE A 91 7.22 -3.56 -4.17
CA PHE A 91 8.22 -3.37 -3.12
C PHE A 91 9.54 -2.99 -3.78
N ALA A 92 10.23 -1.99 -3.22
CA ALA A 92 11.53 -1.60 -3.73
C ALA A 92 12.55 -2.74 -3.59
N ASP A 93 13.51 -2.78 -4.51
CA ASP A 93 14.57 -3.77 -4.53
C ASP A 93 15.34 -3.77 -3.20
N PRO A 94 15.43 -4.92 -2.51
CA PRO A 94 16.18 -5.03 -1.26
C PRO A 94 17.69 -4.75 -1.39
N SER A 95 18.22 -4.67 -2.62
CA SER A 95 19.61 -4.28 -2.86
C SER A 95 19.91 -2.80 -2.64
N SER A 96 18.88 -1.97 -2.43
CA SER A 96 19.01 -0.55 -2.09
C SER A 96 18.89 -0.36 -0.58
N PRO A 97 20.02 -0.35 0.17
CA PRO A 97 19.96 -0.22 1.62
C PRO A 97 19.39 1.16 2.01
N GLY A 98 18.30 1.17 2.73
CA GLY A 98 17.75 2.34 3.41
C GLY A 98 16.41 2.86 2.95
N GLN A 99 15.81 2.33 1.88
CA GLN A 99 14.47 2.74 1.43
C GLN A 99 13.58 1.53 1.16
N GLN A 100 12.85 1.09 2.17
CA GLN A 100 11.67 0.24 1.93
C GLN A 100 10.56 1.15 1.37
N MET A 101 10.58 1.36 0.07
CA MET A 101 9.52 2.09 -0.60
C MET A 101 8.48 1.10 -1.10
N ILE A 102 7.25 1.25 -0.63
CA ILE A 102 6.11 0.51 -1.15
C ILE A 102 5.44 1.39 -2.19
N GLY A 103 5.35 0.90 -3.41
CA GLY A 103 4.63 1.55 -4.49
C GLY A 103 3.29 0.89 -4.77
N LEU A 104 2.43 1.57 -5.51
CA LEU A 104 1.12 1.10 -5.94
C LEU A 104 1.10 0.95 -7.46
N HIS A 105 0.56 -0.16 -7.94
CA HIS A 105 0.32 -0.35 -9.37
C HIS A 105 -0.99 0.36 -9.75
N GLN A 106 -0.91 1.40 -10.58
CA GLN A 106 -2.05 2.26 -10.95
C GLN A 106 -3.29 1.52 -11.44
N LYS A 107 -3.14 0.40 -12.16
CA LYS A 107 -4.27 -0.38 -12.68
C LYS A 107 -5.08 -1.12 -11.60
N LEU A 108 -4.45 -1.40 -10.47
CA LEU A 108 -5.09 -2.17 -9.38
C LEU A 108 -5.44 -1.29 -8.18
N LEU A 109 -4.77 -0.16 -8.05
CA LEU A 109 -4.96 0.79 -6.97
C LEU A 109 -5.11 2.18 -7.60
N PRO A 110 -6.34 2.68 -7.68
CA PRO A 110 -6.66 3.92 -8.38
C PRO A 110 -6.24 5.15 -7.55
N VAL A 111 -4.94 5.37 -7.47
CA VAL A 111 -4.34 6.59 -6.92
C VAL A 111 -3.46 7.16 -8.00
N SER A 112 -3.75 8.38 -8.44
CA SER A 112 -2.95 9.05 -9.45
C SER A 112 -1.60 9.48 -8.88
N GLU A 113 -0.58 9.58 -9.75
CA GLU A 113 0.72 10.10 -9.35
C GLU A 113 0.60 11.51 -8.75
N THR A 114 -0.27 12.34 -9.31
CA THR A 114 -0.54 13.70 -8.82
C THR A 114 -1.08 13.71 -7.40
N GLU A 115 -2.02 12.80 -7.07
CA GLU A 115 -2.55 12.68 -5.71
C GLU A 115 -1.46 12.21 -4.72
N LEU A 116 -0.58 11.30 -5.14
CA LEU A 116 0.54 10.87 -4.30
C LEU A 116 1.58 11.98 -4.11
N GLU A 117 1.88 12.76 -5.15
CA GLU A 117 2.78 13.91 -5.06
C GLU A 117 2.21 15.00 -4.15
N GLU A 118 0.92 15.34 -4.29
CA GLU A 118 0.25 16.31 -3.41
C GLU A 118 0.29 15.86 -1.95
N LEU A 119 0.04 14.57 -1.71
CA LEU A 119 0.10 14.00 -0.37
C LEU A 119 1.52 14.01 0.21
N ALA A 120 2.53 13.71 -0.57
CA ALA A 120 3.93 13.77 -0.16
C ALA A 120 4.33 15.22 0.22
N ILE A 121 3.88 16.21 -0.53
CA ILE A 121 4.07 17.64 -0.23
C ILE A 121 3.37 18.01 1.09
N ILE A 122 2.11 17.60 1.26
CA ILE A 122 1.33 17.87 2.47
C ILE A 122 1.97 17.24 3.72
N LEU A 123 2.54 16.06 3.57
CA LEU A 123 3.22 15.35 4.66
C LEU A 123 4.64 15.86 4.92
N GLY A 124 5.18 16.72 4.04
CA GLY A 124 6.51 17.29 4.20
C GLY A 124 7.66 16.36 3.80
N GLU A 125 7.37 15.31 3.04
CA GLU A 125 8.36 14.32 2.60
C GLU A 125 9.19 14.76 1.37
N GLY A 126 9.01 15.99 0.89
CA GLY A 126 9.69 16.49 -0.30
C GLY A 126 9.19 15.81 -1.59
N ARG A 127 9.77 16.15 -2.74
CA ARG A 127 9.41 15.54 -4.03
C ARG A 127 9.64 14.03 -3.97
N VAL A 128 8.57 13.27 -4.09
CA VAL A 128 8.65 11.84 -4.36
C VAL A 128 9.42 11.69 -5.67
N ASN A 129 10.54 10.99 -5.64
CA ASN A 129 11.34 10.79 -6.84
C ASN A 129 10.51 9.96 -7.84
N PRO A 130 10.22 10.45 -9.06
CA PRO A 130 9.35 9.77 -10.02
C PRO A 130 9.92 8.44 -10.58
N SER A 131 10.96 7.89 -9.98
CA SER A 131 11.45 6.54 -10.27
C SER A 131 10.48 5.40 -9.94
N TRP A 132 9.25 5.74 -9.55
CA TRP A 132 8.12 4.82 -9.36
C TRP A 132 7.54 4.24 -10.67
N THR A 133 8.02 4.71 -11.83
CA THR A 133 7.62 4.11 -13.09
C THR A 133 8.06 2.65 -13.14
N VAL A 134 7.06 1.77 -13.14
CA VAL A 134 7.21 0.33 -13.36
C VAL A 134 8.26 0.07 -14.44
N PRO A 135 9.32 -0.69 -14.18
CA PRO A 135 10.29 -1.02 -15.20
C PRO A 135 9.57 -1.67 -16.40
N PRO A 136 9.93 -1.32 -17.64
CA PRO A 136 9.26 -1.79 -18.87
C PRO A 136 9.35 -3.30 -19.11
N SER A 137 9.92 -4.06 -18.21
CA SER A 137 10.16 -5.50 -18.32
C SER A 137 8.98 -6.42 -17.98
N LEU A 138 7.84 -5.89 -17.54
CA LEU A 138 6.60 -6.68 -17.37
C LEU A 138 5.64 -6.47 -18.54
N LYS A 139 6.13 -6.70 -19.76
CA LYS A 139 5.24 -7.00 -20.89
C LYS A 139 4.98 -8.51 -20.90
N TYR A 140 3.81 -8.90 -20.46
CA TYR A 140 3.24 -10.20 -20.75
C TYR A 140 2.69 -10.24 -22.16
#